data_584326c3f274801741279016d1e13ae9
#
_entry.id   584326c3f274801741279016d1e13ae9
#
_cell.length_a   1.000
_cell.length_b   1.000
_cell.length_c   1.000
_cell.angle_alpha   90.00
_cell.angle_beta   90.00
_cell.angle_gamma   90.00
#
_symmetry.space_group_name_H-M   'P 1'
#
loop_
_entity.id
_entity.type
_entity.pdbx_description
1 polymer ?
#
loop_
_entity_poly.entity_id
_entity_poly.type
_entity_poly.pdbx_seq_one_letter_code
_entity_poly.pdbx_strand_id
1 'polypeptide(L)'
;MLEKSGFDGAKAQAFAGKLLEIINGGCLSLMISVGHKTGLFDVMSRLEKPSTSEEIAKEANLNERYVREWLGGMVVGGIVEYDPDGKKYLLPTEHSAFTTRAAGIDNLALFSQYISLMGLVEDRIVDCFRYGGGVPYSEYPAFQTLQAEETSRVFNSRLIDQIVPLTGQDTISKLQNGASVLEIGCGRGHALNLMAKAFQNSKFMGYDFSDEGVEAGKKESKEMNLTNVEFEVKDVNTITDTNKYDLVMAFDTIHDQAHPTTVLSKIYSALKTNGTFLMQDIAASSNTEENIQNPLAPTLYTFSTMHCLTVSLAQGGEGLGTVWGRELAKQKLREAGFSEAIDIKQIDGDILNYYYVVKKT
;
A
#
# COMPACT_ATOMS: atom_id res chain seq x y z
N MET A 1 37.99 -5.34 26.68
CA MET A 1 36.54 -5.01 26.78
C MET A 1 36.29 -4.46 28.17
N LEU A 2 35.77 -3.25 28.30
CA LEU A 2 35.46 -2.65 29.59
C LEU A 2 34.32 -3.49 30.23
N GLU A 3 34.58 -4.12 31.37
CA GLU A 3 33.52 -4.66 32.23
C GLU A 3 32.67 -3.51 32.75
N LYS A 4 31.60 -3.19 32.00
CA LYS A 4 30.56 -2.33 32.53
C LYS A 4 29.77 -3.14 33.57
N SER A 5 29.75 -2.69 34.82
CA SER A 5 28.88 -3.20 35.87
C SER A 5 27.46 -3.33 35.33
N GLY A 6 26.93 -4.57 35.26
CA GLY A 6 25.61 -4.88 34.71
C GLY A 6 25.56 -5.39 33.26
N PHE A 7 26.69 -5.66 32.60
CA PHE A 7 26.75 -6.29 31.29
C PHE A 7 26.42 -7.79 31.37
N ASP A 8 25.33 -8.19 30.72
CA ASP A 8 24.89 -9.58 30.59
C ASP A 8 25.33 -10.14 29.23
N GLY A 9 26.37 -10.97 29.23
CA GLY A 9 26.95 -11.59 28.05
C GLY A 9 25.98 -12.49 27.29
N ALA A 10 25.07 -13.19 28.00
CA ALA A 10 24.06 -14.04 27.34
C ALA A 10 23.01 -13.21 26.57
N LYS A 11 22.54 -12.11 27.17
CA LYS A 11 21.65 -11.17 26.47
C LYS A 11 22.32 -10.53 25.27
N ALA A 12 23.60 -10.17 25.39
CA ALA A 12 24.35 -9.60 24.27
C ALA A 12 24.49 -10.61 23.11
N GLN A 13 24.76 -11.86 23.39
CA GLN A 13 24.87 -12.92 22.38
C GLN A 13 23.50 -13.19 21.71
N ALA A 14 22.43 -13.27 22.50
CA ALA A 14 21.08 -13.43 21.97
C ALA A 14 20.68 -12.26 21.04
N PHE A 15 21.00 -11.02 21.41
CA PHE A 15 20.76 -9.85 20.56
C PHE A 15 21.58 -9.87 19.27
N ALA A 16 22.85 -10.33 19.33
CA ALA A 16 23.68 -10.48 18.13
C ALA A 16 23.07 -11.50 17.14
N GLY A 17 22.52 -12.62 17.65
CA GLY A 17 21.77 -13.58 16.83
C GLY A 17 20.54 -12.94 16.16
N LYS A 18 19.72 -12.23 16.93
CA LYS A 18 18.56 -11.50 16.40
C LYS A 18 18.96 -10.47 15.33
N LEU A 19 20.05 -9.74 15.53
CA LEU A 19 20.53 -8.76 14.56
C LEU A 19 20.96 -9.43 13.25
N LEU A 20 21.62 -10.60 13.32
CA LEU A 20 21.98 -11.38 12.14
C LEU A 20 20.74 -11.87 11.36
N GLU A 21 19.70 -12.33 12.06
CA GLU A 21 18.42 -12.71 11.43
C GLU A 21 17.78 -11.52 10.68
N ILE A 22 17.78 -10.32 11.29
CA ILE A 22 17.26 -9.09 10.66
C ILE A 22 18.06 -8.76 9.39
N ILE A 23 19.40 -8.83 9.42
CA ILE A 23 20.25 -8.55 8.27
C ILE A 23 20.00 -9.57 7.16
N ASN A 24 19.94 -10.86 7.48
CA ASN A 24 19.62 -11.91 6.52
C ASN A 24 18.22 -11.73 5.91
N GLY A 25 17.22 -11.36 6.72
CA GLY A 25 15.87 -11.05 6.26
C GLY A 25 15.86 -9.88 5.27
N GLY A 26 16.62 -8.81 5.56
CA GLY A 26 16.78 -7.67 4.65
C GLY A 26 17.42 -8.08 3.31
N CYS A 27 18.48 -8.88 3.33
CA CYS A 27 19.11 -9.41 2.13
C CYS A 27 18.16 -10.29 1.31
N LEU A 28 17.47 -11.22 1.97
CA LEU A 28 16.48 -12.09 1.31
C LEU A 28 15.33 -11.28 0.71
N SER A 29 14.87 -10.22 1.37
CA SER A 29 13.81 -9.34 0.83
C SER A 29 14.23 -8.71 -0.50
N LEU A 30 15.49 -8.28 -0.65
CA LEU A 30 16.00 -7.78 -1.95
C LEU A 30 15.98 -8.87 -3.03
N MET A 31 16.36 -10.11 -2.68
CA MET A 31 16.33 -11.23 -3.59
C MET A 31 14.90 -11.66 -3.97
N ILE A 32 13.94 -11.60 -3.04
CA ILE A 32 12.52 -11.83 -3.29
C ILE A 32 12.00 -10.75 -4.26
N SER A 33 12.36 -9.48 -4.05
CA SER A 33 12.02 -8.38 -4.96
C SER A 33 12.51 -8.65 -6.39
N VAL A 34 13.76 -9.13 -6.54
CA VAL A 34 14.30 -9.51 -7.87
C VAL A 34 13.47 -10.65 -8.48
N GLY A 35 13.15 -11.68 -7.70
CA GLY A 35 12.33 -12.82 -8.16
C GLY A 35 10.93 -12.39 -8.62
N HIS A 36 10.29 -11.49 -7.87
CA HIS A 36 8.99 -10.93 -8.23
C HIS A 36 9.06 -10.09 -9.51
N LYS A 37 10.00 -9.13 -9.58
CA LYS A 37 10.18 -8.23 -10.75
C LYS A 37 10.51 -8.98 -12.03
N THR A 38 11.28 -10.05 -11.93
CA THR A 38 11.69 -10.87 -13.09
C THR A 38 10.66 -11.96 -13.45
N GLY A 39 9.64 -12.18 -12.61
CA GLY A 39 8.63 -13.22 -12.81
C GLY A 39 9.13 -14.63 -12.53
N LEU A 40 10.28 -14.80 -11.84
CA LEU A 40 10.85 -16.12 -11.56
C LEU A 40 9.93 -17.01 -10.72
N PHE A 41 9.25 -16.44 -9.71
CA PHE A 41 8.27 -17.20 -8.93
C PHE A 41 7.09 -17.68 -9.78
N ASP A 42 6.59 -16.83 -10.68
CA ASP A 42 5.49 -17.18 -11.58
C ASP A 42 5.92 -18.27 -12.57
N VAL A 43 7.15 -18.21 -13.09
CA VAL A 43 7.72 -19.24 -13.97
C VAL A 43 7.87 -20.56 -13.24
N MET A 44 8.48 -20.56 -12.07
CA MET A 44 8.68 -21.80 -11.27
C MET A 44 7.36 -22.43 -10.88
N SER A 45 6.36 -21.64 -10.54
CA SER A 45 5.02 -22.11 -10.21
C SER A 45 4.35 -22.81 -11.44
N ARG A 46 4.50 -22.24 -12.65
CA ARG A 46 3.94 -22.85 -13.87
C ARG A 46 4.65 -24.13 -14.31
N LEU A 47 5.94 -24.28 -13.98
CA LEU A 47 6.68 -25.50 -14.30
C LEU A 47 6.18 -26.72 -13.53
N GLU A 48 5.65 -26.54 -12.32
CA GLU A 48 5.03 -27.56 -11.44
C GLU A 48 5.89 -28.81 -11.21
N LYS A 49 7.20 -28.75 -11.48
CA LYS A 49 8.15 -29.87 -11.36
C LYS A 49 9.56 -29.38 -11.01
N PRO A 50 10.35 -30.21 -10.34
CA PRO A 50 11.77 -29.92 -10.12
C PRO A 50 12.48 -29.69 -11.47
N SER A 51 13.14 -28.54 -11.63
CA SER A 51 13.78 -28.11 -12.87
C SER A 51 15.20 -27.59 -12.59
N THR A 52 16.09 -27.71 -13.58
CA THR A 52 17.45 -27.18 -13.47
C THR A 52 17.47 -25.65 -13.62
N SER A 53 18.57 -25.00 -13.24
CA SER A 53 18.71 -23.55 -13.44
C SER A 53 18.62 -23.14 -14.93
N GLU A 54 19.13 -23.99 -15.84
CA GLU A 54 19.07 -23.78 -17.29
C GLU A 54 17.62 -23.84 -17.81
N GLU A 55 16.84 -24.81 -17.33
CA GLU A 55 15.43 -24.95 -17.70
C GLU A 55 14.61 -23.75 -17.22
N ILE A 56 14.80 -23.34 -15.97
CA ILE A 56 14.11 -22.17 -15.37
C ILE A 56 14.52 -20.88 -16.10
N ALA A 57 15.81 -20.68 -16.34
CA ALA A 57 16.33 -19.49 -17.03
C ALA A 57 15.80 -19.39 -18.46
N LYS A 58 15.74 -20.51 -19.17
CA LYS A 58 15.20 -20.59 -20.53
C LYS A 58 13.71 -20.23 -20.55
N GLU A 59 12.92 -20.80 -19.65
CA GLU A 59 11.48 -20.53 -19.57
C GLU A 59 11.18 -19.08 -19.18
N ALA A 60 12.02 -18.50 -18.30
CA ALA A 60 11.93 -17.11 -17.87
C ALA A 60 12.51 -16.12 -18.90
N ASN A 61 13.21 -16.59 -19.93
CA ASN A 61 14.00 -15.77 -20.86
C ASN A 61 15.00 -14.86 -20.13
N LEU A 62 15.73 -15.43 -19.15
CA LEU A 62 16.70 -14.74 -18.30
C LEU A 62 18.09 -15.37 -18.44
N ASN A 63 19.12 -14.61 -17.97
CA ASN A 63 20.48 -15.10 -17.92
C ASN A 63 20.65 -16.19 -16.85
N GLU A 64 21.06 -17.38 -17.25
CA GLU A 64 21.20 -18.57 -16.37
C GLU A 64 22.13 -18.30 -15.19
N ARG A 65 23.25 -17.63 -15.37
CA ARG A 65 24.22 -17.40 -14.28
C ARG A 65 23.60 -16.59 -13.13
N TYR A 66 22.76 -15.60 -13.45
CA TYR A 66 22.01 -14.83 -12.44
C TYR A 66 20.87 -15.64 -11.83
N VAL A 67 20.14 -16.42 -12.64
CA VAL A 67 19.06 -17.30 -12.14
C VAL A 67 19.62 -18.32 -11.17
N ARG A 68 20.75 -18.96 -11.48
CA ARG A 68 21.41 -19.93 -10.59
C ARG A 68 21.87 -19.31 -9.27
N GLU A 69 22.43 -18.10 -9.31
CA GLU A 69 22.83 -17.39 -8.08
C GLU A 69 21.61 -17.05 -7.22
N TRP A 70 20.55 -16.53 -7.86
CA TRP A 70 19.29 -16.24 -7.20
C TRP A 70 18.67 -17.49 -6.57
N LEU A 71 18.61 -18.60 -7.28
CA LEU A 71 18.13 -19.88 -6.77
C LEU A 71 18.93 -20.33 -5.54
N GLY A 72 20.25 -20.17 -5.55
CA GLY A 72 21.08 -20.45 -4.39
C GLY A 72 20.64 -19.63 -3.17
N GLY A 73 20.42 -18.34 -3.34
CA GLY A 73 19.88 -17.46 -2.28
C GLY A 73 18.52 -17.91 -1.76
N MET A 74 17.61 -18.31 -2.68
CA MET A 74 16.28 -18.78 -2.31
C MET A 74 16.30 -20.12 -1.57
N VAL A 75 17.21 -21.02 -1.94
CA VAL A 75 17.38 -22.32 -1.27
C VAL A 75 17.88 -22.13 0.16
N VAL A 76 18.96 -21.37 0.37
CA VAL A 76 19.50 -21.16 1.72
C VAL A 76 18.57 -20.28 2.58
N GLY A 77 17.70 -19.52 1.96
CA GLY A 77 16.60 -18.76 2.59
C GLY A 77 15.37 -19.60 2.91
N GLY A 78 15.33 -20.88 2.52
CA GLY A 78 14.19 -21.77 2.76
C GLY A 78 12.92 -21.47 1.92
N ILE A 79 13.08 -20.76 0.78
CA ILE A 79 11.96 -20.36 -0.09
C ILE A 79 11.78 -21.34 -1.23
N VAL A 80 12.88 -21.91 -1.75
CA VAL A 80 12.91 -22.87 -2.84
C VAL A 80 13.56 -24.16 -2.33
N GLU A 81 12.98 -25.31 -2.68
CA GLU A 81 13.57 -26.62 -2.39
C GLU A 81 14.63 -26.98 -3.43
N TYR A 82 15.61 -27.78 -3.04
CA TYR A 82 16.73 -28.22 -3.87
C TYR A 82 17.00 -29.69 -3.75
N ASP A 83 17.03 -30.39 -4.89
CA ASP A 83 17.51 -31.78 -5.02
C ASP A 83 18.99 -31.77 -5.46
N PRO A 84 19.93 -32.15 -4.57
CA PRO A 84 21.37 -32.14 -4.89
C PRO A 84 21.77 -33.19 -5.93
N ASP A 85 21.08 -34.32 -6.02
CA ASP A 85 21.43 -35.40 -6.95
C ASP A 85 21.06 -35.01 -8.37
N GLY A 86 19.88 -34.44 -8.56
CA GLY A 86 19.43 -33.96 -9.87
C GLY A 86 19.82 -32.51 -10.18
N LYS A 87 20.39 -31.77 -9.22
CA LYS A 87 20.64 -30.33 -9.29
C LYS A 87 19.40 -29.54 -9.72
N LYS A 88 18.25 -29.89 -9.15
CA LYS A 88 16.96 -29.36 -9.50
C LYS A 88 16.35 -28.54 -8.38
N TYR A 89 15.58 -27.52 -8.75
CA TYR A 89 14.93 -26.57 -7.89
C TYR A 89 13.42 -26.69 -8.04
N LEU A 90 12.71 -26.59 -6.92
CA LEU A 90 11.25 -26.61 -6.88
C LEU A 90 10.73 -25.48 -6.00
N LEU A 91 9.81 -24.69 -6.51
CA LEU A 91 9.00 -23.80 -5.66
C LEU A 91 7.82 -24.63 -5.13
N PRO A 92 7.74 -24.90 -3.81
CA PRO A 92 6.58 -25.61 -3.25
C PRO A 92 5.28 -24.87 -3.53
N THR A 93 4.20 -25.60 -3.73
CA THR A 93 2.85 -25.03 -3.97
C THR A 93 2.43 -24.10 -2.84
N GLU A 94 2.74 -24.48 -1.59
CA GLU A 94 2.47 -23.70 -0.39
C GLU A 94 3.23 -22.35 -0.40
N HIS A 95 4.45 -22.33 -0.93
CA HIS A 95 5.23 -21.08 -1.06
C HIS A 95 4.76 -20.25 -2.25
N SER A 96 4.34 -20.90 -3.34
CA SER A 96 3.81 -20.19 -4.52
C SER A 96 2.52 -19.41 -4.20
N ALA A 97 1.74 -19.89 -3.22
CA ALA A 97 0.53 -19.22 -2.72
C ALA A 97 0.80 -17.84 -2.09
N PHE A 98 2.07 -17.49 -1.79
CA PHE A 98 2.44 -16.20 -1.20
C PHE A 98 3.49 -15.42 -2.01
N THR A 99 3.98 -15.98 -3.12
CA THR A 99 5.08 -15.39 -3.88
C THR A 99 4.75 -15.07 -5.32
N THR A 100 3.65 -15.62 -5.87
CA THR A 100 3.26 -15.45 -7.27
C THR A 100 2.20 -14.37 -7.45
N ARG A 101 2.10 -13.80 -8.66
CA ARG A 101 1.01 -12.87 -9.02
C ARG A 101 -0.36 -13.55 -9.00
N ALA A 102 -0.42 -14.83 -9.30
CA ALA A 102 -1.64 -15.63 -9.24
C ALA A 102 -2.22 -15.76 -7.82
N ALA A 103 -1.40 -15.59 -6.79
CA ALA A 103 -1.85 -15.57 -5.39
C ALA A 103 -2.72 -14.34 -5.05
N GLY A 104 -2.78 -13.32 -5.91
CA GLY A 104 -3.63 -12.15 -5.72
C GLY A 104 -3.30 -11.41 -4.43
N ILE A 105 -4.29 -11.25 -3.54
CA ILE A 105 -4.12 -10.53 -2.26
C ILE A 105 -3.12 -11.19 -1.30
N ASP A 106 -2.88 -12.49 -1.44
CA ASP A 106 -1.97 -13.25 -0.58
C ASP A 106 -0.50 -13.13 -1.04
N ASN A 107 -0.21 -12.49 -2.18
CA ASN A 107 1.16 -12.30 -2.68
C ASN A 107 1.96 -11.35 -1.78
N LEU A 108 2.71 -11.89 -0.83
CA LEU A 108 3.58 -11.12 0.06
C LEU A 108 4.91 -10.71 -0.60
N ALA A 109 5.35 -11.43 -1.64
CA ALA A 109 6.60 -11.11 -2.34
C ALA A 109 6.57 -9.70 -2.96
N LEU A 110 5.39 -9.18 -3.29
CA LEU A 110 5.20 -7.83 -3.80
C LEU A 110 5.77 -6.77 -2.85
N PHE A 111 5.50 -6.91 -1.54
CA PHE A 111 5.95 -5.94 -0.54
C PHE A 111 7.47 -5.82 -0.42
N SER A 112 8.21 -6.84 -0.81
CA SER A 112 9.68 -6.79 -0.81
C SER A 112 10.24 -5.70 -1.75
N GLN A 113 9.46 -5.27 -2.75
CA GLN A 113 9.85 -4.20 -3.67
C GLN A 113 9.94 -2.83 -2.96
N TYR A 114 9.11 -2.60 -1.93
CA TYR A 114 9.18 -1.37 -1.14
C TYR A 114 10.52 -1.22 -0.40
N ILE A 115 11.11 -2.33 0.07
CA ILE A 115 12.41 -2.30 0.75
C ILE A 115 13.50 -1.77 -0.18
N SER A 116 13.52 -2.25 -1.43
CA SER A 116 14.47 -1.76 -2.43
C SER A 116 14.21 -0.29 -2.81
N LEU A 117 12.95 0.11 -2.89
CA LEU A 117 12.57 1.49 -3.21
C LEU A 117 12.97 2.46 -2.10
N MET A 118 12.72 2.11 -0.84
CA MET A 118 13.09 2.93 0.31
C MET A 118 14.61 3.04 0.49
N GLY A 119 15.35 1.99 0.15
CA GLY A 119 16.82 2.02 0.16
C GLY A 119 17.44 3.07 -0.77
N LEU A 120 16.73 3.51 -1.81
CA LEU A 120 17.22 4.56 -2.72
C LEU A 120 17.31 5.94 -2.06
N VAL A 121 16.54 6.18 -1.02
CA VAL A 121 16.44 7.49 -0.35
C VAL A 121 17.10 7.50 1.04
N GLU A 122 17.76 6.41 1.45
CA GLU A 122 18.32 6.26 2.81
C GLU A 122 19.22 7.45 3.19
N ASP A 123 20.17 7.83 2.34
CA ASP A 123 21.08 8.97 2.62
C ASP A 123 20.32 10.29 2.77
N ARG A 124 19.26 10.49 2.00
CA ARG A 124 18.39 11.69 2.10
C ARG A 124 17.62 11.69 3.42
N ILE A 125 17.16 10.51 3.86
CA ILE A 125 16.51 10.37 5.18
C ILE A 125 17.50 10.66 6.31
N VAL A 126 18.74 10.17 6.21
CA VAL A 126 19.81 10.51 7.18
C VAL A 126 20.01 12.02 7.28
N ASP A 127 19.96 12.75 6.16
CA ASP A 127 20.03 14.21 6.17
C ASP A 127 18.78 14.84 6.81
N CYS A 128 17.59 14.29 6.58
CA CYS A 128 16.37 14.75 7.26
C CYS A 128 16.46 14.56 8.79
N PHE A 129 17.07 13.49 9.28
CA PHE A 129 17.33 13.30 10.71
C PHE A 129 18.26 14.36 11.30
N ARG A 130 19.20 14.90 10.51
CA ARG A 130 20.18 15.92 10.96
C ARG A 130 19.64 17.34 10.86
N TYR A 131 18.89 17.62 9.80
CA TYR A 131 18.59 19.00 9.38
C TYR A 131 17.10 19.30 9.30
N GLY A 132 16.23 18.29 9.50
CA GLY A 132 14.80 18.43 9.24
C GLY A 132 14.47 18.44 7.75
N GLY A 133 13.25 18.84 7.41
CA GLY A 133 12.71 18.79 6.05
C GLY A 133 12.16 17.42 5.71
N GLY A 134 12.15 17.09 4.42
CA GLY A 134 11.61 15.81 3.93
C GLY A 134 12.14 15.47 2.55
N VAL A 135 11.79 14.27 2.06
CA VAL A 135 12.13 13.73 0.74
C VAL A 135 10.89 13.78 -0.15
N PRO A 136 10.92 14.53 -1.27
CA PRO A 136 9.73 14.67 -2.12
C PRO A 136 9.42 13.39 -2.91
N TYR A 137 8.17 13.22 -3.34
CA TYR A 137 7.69 12.09 -4.15
C TYR A 137 8.55 11.82 -5.41
N SER A 138 9.13 12.86 -6.01
CA SER A 138 9.98 12.73 -7.19
C SER A 138 11.26 11.91 -6.99
N GLU A 139 11.67 11.70 -5.74
CA GLU A 139 12.83 10.88 -5.39
C GLU A 139 12.51 9.37 -5.30
N TYR A 140 11.25 8.98 -5.45
CA TYR A 140 10.79 7.58 -5.38
C TYR A 140 10.40 7.07 -6.77
N PRO A 141 11.37 6.65 -7.60
CA PRO A 141 11.09 6.14 -8.94
C PRO A 141 10.20 4.89 -8.87
N ALA A 142 9.23 4.78 -9.77
CA ALA A 142 8.29 3.67 -9.85
C ALA A 142 7.35 3.48 -8.64
N PHE A 143 7.28 4.40 -7.68
CA PHE A 143 6.36 4.30 -6.54
C PHE A 143 4.91 4.14 -7.01
N GLN A 144 4.45 4.98 -7.92
CA GLN A 144 3.08 4.92 -8.48
C GLN A 144 2.77 3.56 -9.14
N THR A 145 3.75 2.96 -9.82
CA THR A 145 3.57 1.66 -10.45
C THR A 145 3.46 0.55 -9.40
N LEU A 146 4.30 0.59 -8.37
CA LEU A 146 4.29 -0.40 -7.28
C LEU A 146 3.00 -0.28 -6.45
N GLN A 147 2.60 0.94 -6.10
CA GLN A 147 1.38 1.21 -5.38
C GLN A 147 0.15 0.72 -6.16
N ALA A 148 0.13 0.96 -7.48
CA ALA A 148 -0.95 0.48 -8.34
C ALA A 148 -1.01 -1.06 -8.43
N GLU A 149 0.13 -1.76 -8.48
CA GLU A 149 0.18 -3.23 -8.44
C GLU A 149 -0.36 -3.74 -7.10
N GLU A 150 -0.01 -3.09 -6.01
CA GLU A 150 -0.45 -3.44 -4.67
C GLU A 150 -1.95 -3.22 -4.49
N THR A 151 -2.47 -2.02 -4.76
CA THR A 151 -3.87 -1.66 -4.55
C THR A 151 -4.81 -2.38 -5.52
N SER A 152 -4.41 -2.62 -6.77
CA SER A 152 -5.24 -3.30 -7.77
C SER A 152 -5.65 -4.70 -7.33
N ARG A 153 -4.75 -5.48 -6.71
CA ARG A 153 -5.09 -6.82 -6.21
C ARG A 153 -6.15 -6.79 -5.11
N VAL A 154 -6.09 -5.78 -4.23
CA VAL A 154 -7.08 -5.57 -3.16
C VAL A 154 -8.41 -5.13 -3.76
N PHE A 155 -8.41 -4.13 -4.64
CA PHE A 155 -9.63 -3.60 -5.23
C PHE A 155 -10.32 -4.61 -6.15
N ASN A 156 -9.57 -5.38 -6.95
CA ASN A 156 -10.15 -6.44 -7.78
C ASN A 156 -10.90 -7.50 -6.95
N SER A 157 -10.43 -7.79 -5.75
CA SER A 157 -11.01 -8.86 -4.93
C SER A 157 -12.02 -8.37 -3.90
N ARG A 158 -11.92 -7.12 -3.42
CA ARG A 158 -12.67 -6.67 -2.22
C ARG A 158 -13.49 -5.39 -2.42
N LEU A 159 -13.16 -4.53 -3.40
CA LEU A 159 -13.75 -3.20 -3.47
C LEU A 159 -15.28 -3.23 -3.50
N ILE A 160 -15.85 -3.94 -4.46
CA ILE A 160 -17.31 -3.91 -4.70
C ILE A 160 -18.07 -4.73 -3.66
N ASP A 161 -17.51 -5.89 -3.28
CA ASP A 161 -18.26 -6.89 -2.47
C ASP A 161 -18.02 -6.72 -0.96
N GLN A 162 -16.95 -6.04 -0.54
CA GLN A 162 -16.60 -5.91 0.87
C GLN A 162 -16.38 -4.48 1.31
N ILE A 163 -15.60 -3.65 0.58
CA ILE A 163 -15.23 -2.29 1.00
C ILE A 163 -16.42 -1.33 0.83
N VAL A 164 -16.99 -1.25 -0.37
CA VAL A 164 -18.13 -0.35 -0.65
C VAL A 164 -19.34 -0.65 0.24
N PRO A 165 -19.71 -1.91 0.53
CA PRO A 165 -20.80 -2.24 1.45
C PRO A 165 -20.62 -1.71 2.89
N LEU A 166 -19.41 -1.41 3.33
CA LEU A 166 -19.16 -0.78 4.64
C LEU A 166 -19.88 0.57 4.78
N THR A 167 -20.14 1.27 3.66
CA THR A 167 -20.84 2.57 3.63
C THR A 167 -22.32 2.47 4.00
N GLY A 168 -22.87 1.27 4.02
CA GLY A 168 -24.26 0.98 4.37
C GLY A 168 -25.24 1.00 3.20
N GLN A 169 -26.41 0.40 3.41
CA GLN A 169 -27.42 0.13 2.38
C GLN A 169 -27.95 1.41 1.69
N ASP A 170 -28.05 2.52 2.42
CA ASP A 170 -28.47 3.81 1.87
C ASP A 170 -27.52 4.30 0.76
N THR A 171 -26.21 4.27 1.01
CA THR A 171 -25.19 4.63 0.03
C THR A 171 -25.21 3.68 -1.18
N ILE A 172 -25.34 2.38 -0.94
CA ILE A 172 -25.46 1.38 -2.03
C ILE A 172 -26.68 1.69 -2.91
N SER A 173 -27.83 1.99 -2.30
CA SER A 173 -29.06 2.34 -3.04
C SER A 173 -28.87 3.60 -3.89
N LYS A 174 -28.18 4.63 -3.37
CA LYS A 174 -27.83 5.83 -4.13
C LYS A 174 -26.91 5.48 -5.31
N LEU A 175 -25.88 4.67 -5.10
CA LEU A 175 -24.97 4.23 -6.17
C LEU A 175 -25.71 3.48 -7.29
N GLN A 176 -26.65 2.63 -6.95
CA GLN A 176 -27.48 1.90 -7.94
C GLN A 176 -28.42 2.82 -8.72
N ASN A 177 -28.96 3.86 -8.10
CA ASN A 177 -29.95 4.76 -8.68
C ASN A 177 -29.36 6.03 -9.32
N GLY A 178 -28.10 6.34 -9.13
CA GLY A 178 -27.41 7.48 -9.72
C GLY A 178 -26.87 8.47 -8.68
N ALA A 179 -25.72 8.16 -8.10
CA ALA A 179 -24.96 9.01 -7.20
C ALA A 179 -23.88 9.82 -7.92
N SER A 180 -23.46 10.93 -7.31
CA SER A 180 -22.21 11.61 -7.64
C SER A 180 -21.13 11.20 -6.67
N VAL A 181 -20.01 10.66 -7.15
CA VAL A 181 -18.92 10.10 -6.36
C VAL A 181 -17.62 10.84 -6.67
N LEU A 182 -16.82 11.10 -5.63
CA LEU A 182 -15.48 11.65 -5.75
C LEU A 182 -14.48 10.71 -5.08
N GLU A 183 -13.35 10.47 -5.71
CA GLU A 183 -12.17 9.86 -5.09
C GLU A 183 -11.05 10.89 -5.00
N ILE A 184 -10.51 11.07 -3.79
CA ILE A 184 -9.39 11.95 -3.48
C ILE A 184 -8.12 11.13 -3.47
N GLY A 185 -7.08 11.57 -4.22
CA GLY A 185 -5.84 10.82 -4.37
C GLY A 185 -6.07 9.51 -5.11
N CYS A 186 -6.78 9.59 -6.24
CA CYS A 186 -7.18 8.40 -6.99
C CYS A 186 -6.03 7.65 -7.68
N GLY A 187 -4.81 8.19 -7.64
CA GLY A 187 -3.63 7.59 -8.26
C GLY A 187 -3.88 7.24 -9.73
N ARG A 188 -3.76 5.97 -10.09
CA ARG A 188 -4.01 5.46 -11.44
C ARG A 188 -5.49 5.12 -11.71
N GLY A 189 -6.40 5.49 -10.82
CA GLY A 189 -7.84 5.48 -11.03
C GLY A 189 -8.52 4.11 -11.05
N HIS A 190 -7.82 3.04 -10.69
CA HIS A 190 -8.34 1.67 -10.82
C HIS A 190 -9.59 1.42 -9.97
N ALA A 191 -9.60 1.86 -8.71
CA ALA A 191 -10.78 1.71 -7.84
C ALA A 191 -11.99 2.42 -8.44
N LEU A 192 -11.80 3.64 -8.93
CA LEU A 192 -12.88 4.44 -9.50
C LEU A 192 -13.42 3.83 -10.80
N ASN A 193 -12.56 3.25 -11.64
CA ASN A 193 -12.96 2.53 -12.86
C ASN A 193 -13.77 1.27 -12.53
N LEU A 194 -13.40 0.51 -11.50
CA LEU A 194 -14.19 -0.63 -11.02
C LEU A 194 -15.57 -0.20 -10.51
N MET A 195 -15.61 0.90 -9.75
CA MET A 195 -16.87 1.51 -9.28
C MET A 195 -17.75 1.95 -10.43
N ALA A 196 -17.19 2.63 -11.43
CA ALA A 196 -17.92 3.11 -12.61
C ALA A 196 -18.49 1.95 -13.43
N LYS A 197 -17.76 0.84 -13.53
CA LYS A 197 -18.23 -0.40 -14.17
C LYS A 197 -19.38 -1.04 -13.41
N ALA A 198 -19.30 -1.07 -12.08
CA ALA A 198 -20.31 -1.70 -11.22
C ALA A 198 -21.61 -0.87 -11.11
N PHE A 199 -21.51 0.47 -11.10
CA PHE A 199 -22.61 1.39 -10.84
C PHE A 199 -22.83 2.34 -12.03
N GLN A 200 -23.32 1.80 -13.13
CA GLN A 200 -23.43 2.51 -14.42
C GLN A 200 -24.35 3.75 -14.41
N ASN A 201 -25.29 3.84 -13.46
CA ASN A 201 -26.17 4.99 -13.30
C ASN A 201 -25.50 6.17 -12.56
N SER A 202 -24.40 5.92 -11.86
CA SER A 202 -23.67 6.90 -11.07
C SER A 202 -22.58 7.59 -11.89
N LYS A 203 -22.15 8.76 -11.43
CA LYS A 203 -21.07 9.56 -12.04
C LYS A 203 -19.89 9.61 -11.08
N PHE A 204 -18.71 9.43 -11.62
CA PHE A 204 -17.47 9.32 -10.87
C PHE A 204 -16.47 10.39 -11.30
N MET A 205 -15.82 11.01 -10.32
CA MET A 205 -14.75 11.98 -10.51
C MET A 205 -13.54 11.54 -9.66
N GLY A 206 -12.36 11.50 -10.26
CA GLY A 206 -11.09 11.25 -9.57
C GLY A 206 -10.20 12.48 -9.59
N TYR A 207 -9.65 12.86 -8.43
CA TYR A 207 -8.65 13.91 -8.30
C TYR A 207 -7.33 13.31 -7.81
N ASP A 208 -6.26 13.62 -8.52
CA ASP A 208 -4.89 13.32 -8.13
C ASP A 208 -3.94 14.42 -8.60
N PHE A 209 -2.82 14.61 -7.92
CA PHE A 209 -1.82 15.59 -8.34
C PHE A 209 -0.86 15.05 -9.41
N SER A 210 -0.85 13.73 -9.64
CA SER A 210 0.02 13.04 -10.61
C SER A 210 -0.59 13.04 -12.00
N ASP A 211 0.05 13.76 -12.94
CA ASP A 211 -0.31 13.70 -14.37
C ASP A 211 -0.26 12.25 -14.90
N GLU A 212 0.79 11.48 -14.54
CA GLU A 212 0.94 10.09 -14.95
C GLU A 212 -0.21 9.22 -14.44
N GLY A 213 -0.58 9.38 -13.16
CA GLY A 213 -1.68 8.65 -12.55
C GLY A 213 -3.00 8.93 -13.27
N VAL A 214 -3.34 10.20 -13.41
CA VAL A 214 -4.57 10.64 -14.08
C VAL A 214 -4.66 10.13 -15.52
N GLU A 215 -3.58 10.21 -16.30
CA GLU A 215 -3.56 9.69 -17.68
C GLU A 215 -3.71 8.16 -17.73
N ALA A 216 -3.12 7.44 -16.77
CA ALA A 216 -3.31 5.99 -16.66
C ALA A 216 -4.78 5.64 -16.36
N GLY A 217 -5.44 6.36 -15.43
CA GLY A 217 -6.87 6.19 -15.12
C GLY A 217 -7.78 6.44 -16.32
N LYS A 218 -7.52 7.51 -17.08
CA LYS A 218 -8.22 7.81 -18.33
C LYS A 218 -8.01 6.74 -19.40
N LYS A 219 -6.81 6.19 -19.49
CA LYS A 219 -6.51 5.11 -20.44
C LYS A 219 -7.29 3.84 -20.08
N GLU A 220 -7.25 3.42 -18.82
CA GLU A 220 -7.98 2.25 -18.35
C GLU A 220 -9.49 2.42 -18.55
N SER A 221 -10.06 3.59 -18.23
CA SER A 221 -11.49 3.87 -18.46
C SER A 221 -11.91 3.69 -19.91
N LYS A 222 -11.07 4.10 -20.86
CA LYS A 222 -11.30 3.90 -22.30
C LYS A 222 -11.23 2.43 -22.69
N GLU A 223 -10.24 1.68 -22.17
CA GLU A 223 -10.09 0.25 -22.39
C GLU A 223 -11.29 -0.54 -21.85
N MET A 224 -11.85 -0.10 -20.74
CA MET A 224 -13.07 -0.66 -20.14
C MET A 224 -14.38 -0.12 -20.77
N ASN A 225 -14.32 0.79 -21.75
CA ASN A 225 -15.46 1.43 -22.40
C ASN A 225 -16.39 2.16 -21.42
N LEU A 226 -15.85 2.82 -20.41
CA LEU A 226 -16.60 3.57 -19.41
C LEU A 226 -16.90 4.99 -19.93
N THR A 227 -18.12 5.48 -19.65
CA THR A 227 -18.58 6.83 -20.05
C THR A 227 -19.02 7.69 -18.86
N ASN A 228 -18.97 7.12 -17.66
CA ASN A 228 -19.49 7.71 -16.44
C ASN A 228 -18.38 8.02 -15.41
N VAL A 229 -17.11 8.07 -15.83
CA VAL A 229 -15.96 8.40 -15.00
C VAL A 229 -15.08 9.44 -15.68
N GLU A 230 -14.61 10.40 -14.89
CA GLU A 230 -13.69 11.46 -15.30
C GLU A 230 -12.54 11.57 -14.30
N PHE A 231 -11.38 12.02 -14.78
CA PHE A 231 -10.18 12.23 -13.96
C PHE A 231 -9.58 13.60 -14.23
N GLU A 232 -9.19 14.32 -13.18
CA GLU A 232 -8.59 15.65 -13.24
C GLU A 232 -7.30 15.70 -12.43
N VAL A 233 -6.23 16.27 -13.02
CA VAL A 233 -5.01 16.61 -12.25
C VAL A 233 -5.34 17.79 -11.35
N LYS A 234 -5.31 17.55 -10.03
CA LYS A 234 -5.76 18.56 -9.07
C LYS A 234 -5.10 18.38 -7.71
N ASP A 235 -4.57 19.47 -7.19
CA ASP A 235 -4.21 19.53 -5.78
C ASP A 235 -5.49 19.57 -4.93
N VAL A 236 -5.68 18.54 -4.12
CA VAL A 236 -6.87 18.37 -3.28
C VAL A 236 -7.03 19.45 -2.22
N ASN A 237 -5.95 20.16 -1.87
CA ASN A 237 -6.02 21.35 -1.01
C ASN A 237 -6.75 22.53 -1.68
N THR A 238 -6.91 22.51 -2.99
CA THR A 238 -7.53 23.58 -3.77
C THR A 238 -9.00 23.31 -4.15
N ILE A 239 -9.58 22.18 -3.71
CA ILE A 239 -10.98 21.83 -4.00
C ILE A 239 -11.93 22.91 -3.48
N THR A 240 -12.84 23.34 -4.36
CA THR A 240 -13.89 24.32 -4.07
C THR A 240 -15.30 23.74 -4.20
N ASP A 241 -15.41 22.46 -4.50
CA ASP A 241 -16.70 21.78 -4.60
C ASP A 241 -17.48 21.89 -3.28
N THR A 242 -18.78 22.17 -3.38
CA THR A 242 -19.68 22.26 -2.21
C THR A 242 -20.98 21.53 -2.50
N ASN A 243 -21.45 20.72 -1.54
CA ASN A 243 -22.73 19.99 -1.61
C ASN A 243 -22.95 19.25 -2.95
N LYS A 244 -21.90 18.61 -3.47
CA LYS A 244 -21.88 18.03 -4.82
C LYS A 244 -21.94 16.51 -4.83
N TYR A 245 -21.31 15.86 -3.85
CA TYR A 245 -21.10 14.43 -3.88
C TYR A 245 -21.94 13.68 -2.83
N ASP A 246 -22.48 12.55 -3.21
CA ASP A 246 -23.21 11.62 -2.36
C ASP A 246 -22.24 10.72 -1.58
N LEU A 247 -21.09 10.40 -2.19
CA LEU A 247 -20.00 9.63 -1.62
C LEU A 247 -18.67 10.29 -1.98
N VAL A 248 -17.81 10.46 -0.99
CA VAL A 248 -16.38 10.76 -1.20
C VAL A 248 -15.57 9.60 -0.65
N MET A 249 -14.53 9.19 -1.38
CA MET A 249 -13.61 8.13 -1.01
C MET A 249 -12.17 8.66 -0.97
N ALA A 250 -11.36 8.11 -0.05
CA ALA A 250 -9.92 8.32 -0.01
C ALA A 250 -9.27 7.02 0.50
N PHE A 251 -8.35 6.45 -0.29
CA PHE A 251 -7.65 5.22 0.03
C PHE A 251 -6.16 5.51 0.21
N ASP A 252 -5.63 5.32 1.43
CA ASP A 252 -4.24 5.57 1.83
C ASP A 252 -3.69 6.94 1.38
N THR A 253 -4.52 7.98 1.45
CA THR A 253 -4.22 9.30 0.88
C THR A 253 -4.09 10.39 1.94
N ILE A 254 -4.87 10.30 3.04
CA ILE A 254 -5.02 11.42 3.97
C ILE A 254 -3.75 11.63 4.81
N HIS A 255 -3.10 10.56 5.23
CA HIS A 255 -1.89 10.64 6.07
C HIS A 255 -0.66 11.19 5.34
N ASP A 256 -0.66 11.16 4.01
CA ASP A 256 0.41 11.72 3.16
C ASP A 256 0.24 13.21 2.86
N GLN A 257 -0.95 13.77 3.13
CA GLN A 257 -1.23 15.18 2.84
C GLN A 257 -0.38 16.13 3.69
N ALA A 258 0.04 17.25 3.09
CA ALA A 258 0.70 18.32 3.83
C ALA A 258 -0.22 18.92 4.90
N HIS A 259 -1.49 19.15 4.56
CA HIS A 259 -2.50 19.77 5.42
C HIS A 259 -3.76 18.89 5.54
N PRO A 260 -3.68 17.76 6.25
CA PRO A 260 -4.74 16.76 6.27
C PRO A 260 -6.06 17.30 6.80
N THR A 261 -6.06 18.14 7.85
CA THR A 261 -7.29 18.77 8.36
C THR A 261 -7.95 19.68 7.32
N THR A 262 -7.17 20.39 6.53
CA THR A 262 -7.69 21.22 5.43
C THR A 262 -8.36 20.35 4.36
N VAL A 263 -7.71 19.27 3.94
CA VAL A 263 -8.27 18.34 2.95
C VAL A 263 -9.56 17.71 3.48
N LEU A 264 -9.57 17.23 4.71
CA LEU A 264 -10.77 16.68 5.34
C LEU A 264 -11.93 17.71 5.42
N SER A 265 -11.63 18.99 5.72
CA SER A 265 -12.64 20.07 5.72
C SER A 265 -13.18 20.35 4.30
N LYS A 266 -12.33 20.23 3.26
CA LYS A 266 -12.77 20.32 1.86
C LYS A 266 -13.66 19.15 1.48
N ILE A 267 -13.33 17.93 1.91
CA ILE A 267 -14.17 16.74 1.74
C ILE A 267 -15.54 16.94 2.39
N TYR A 268 -15.55 17.43 3.64
CA TYR A 268 -16.79 17.74 4.35
C TYR A 268 -17.64 18.75 3.56
N SER A 269 -17.03 19.81 3.05
CA SER A 269 -17.72 20.84 2.25
C SER A 269 -18.29 20.27 0.94
N ALA A 270 -17.52 19.41 0.26
CA ALA A 270 -17.87 18.80 -1.01
C ALA A 270 -19.04 17.79 -0.91
N LEU A 271 -19.20 17.16 0.25
CA LEU A 271 -20.30 16.23 0.51
C LEU A 271 -21.65 16.97 0.56
N LYS A 272 -22.69 16.35 0.02
CA LYS A 272 -24.09 16.71 0.25
C LYS A 272 -24.48 16.43 1.70
N THR A 273 -25.53 17.08 2.18
CA THR A 273 -26.19 16.66 3.44
C THR A 273 -26.57 15.17 3.36
N ASN A 274 -26.28 14.39 4.37
CA ASN A 274 -26.37 12.93 4.39
C ASN A 274 -25.48 12.21 3.37
N GLY A 275 -24.47 12.89 2.83
CA GLY A 275 -23.39 12.28 2.05
C GLY A 275 -22.43 11.50 2.95
N THR A 276 -21.80 10.47 2.41
CA THR A 276 -20.91 9.58 3.13
C THR A 276 -19.46 9.84 2.73
N PHE A 277 -18.55 9.87 3.70
CA PHE A 277 -17.11 9.78 3.47
C PHE A 277 -16.63 8.39 3.88
N LEU A 278 -15.97 7.70 2.97
CA LEU A 278 -15.26 6.44 3.20
C LEU A 278 -13.76 6.70 3.08
N MET A 279 -13.07 6.62 4.21
CA MET A 279 -11.62 6.72 4.27
C MET A 279 -11.04 5.35 4.63
N GLN A 280 -10.14 4.81 3.81
CA GLN A 280 -9.27 3.72 4.18
C GLN A 280 -7.95 4.29 4.63
N ASP A 281 -7.42 3.80 5.74
CA ASP A 281 -6.09 4.16 6.20
C ASP A 281 -5.51 3.04 7.07
N ILE A 282 -4.23 3.11 7.36
CA ILE A 282 -3.48 2.03 7.99
C ILE A 282 -4.01 1.67 9.38
N ALA A 283 -4.14 0.37 9.64
CA ALA A 283 -4.58 -0.19 10.92
C ALA A 283 -3.48 -0.09 11.99
N ALA A 284 -3.35 1.09 12.59
CA ALA A 284 -2.40 1.37 13.66
C ALA A 284 -3.06 2.18 14.77
N SER A 285 -2.41 2.25 15.93
CA SER A 285 -2.70 3.21 16.99
C SER A 285 -1.73 4.38 16.94
N SER A 286 -2.16 5.55 17.39
CA SER A 286 -1.28 6.71 17.62
C SER A 286 -0.31 6.48 18.80
N ASN A 287 -0.55 5.45 19.62
CA ASN A 287 0.22 5.11 20.80
C ASN A 287 1.16 3.94 20.51
N THR A 288 2.46 4.15 20.68
CA THR A 288 3.48 3.15 20.36
C THR A 288 3.27 1.84 21.13
N GLU A 289 2.87 1.92 22.39
CA GLU A 289 2.62 0.76 23.26
C GLU A 289 1.51 -0.18 22.73
N GLU A 290 0.51 0.38 22.05
CA GLU A 290 -0.56 -0.41 21.43
C GLU A 290 -0.11 -1.10 20.13
N ASN A 291 0.97 -0.62 19.50
CA ASN A 291 1.54 -1.20 18.29
C ASN A 291 2.57 -2.31 18.57
N ILE A 292 3.04 -2.49 19.81
CA ILE A 292 4.11 -3.47 20.16
C ILE A 292 3.75 -4.90 19.73
N GLN A 293 2.47 -5.28 19.83
CA GLN A 293 2.01 -6.62 19.48
C GLN A 293 1.55 -6.75 18.02
N ASN A 294 1.56 -5.65 17.25
CA ASN A 294 1.25 -5.71 15.83
C ASN A 294 2.44 -6.28 15.04
N PRO A 295 2.30 -7.44 14.39
CA PRO A 295 3.40 -8.07 13.67
C PRO A 295 3.91 -7.23 12.49
N LEU A 296 3.10 -6.32 11.97
CA LEU A 296 3.45 -5.42 10.88
C LEU A 296 4.07 -4.10 11.36
N ALA A 297 4.05 -3.80 12.66
CA ALA A 297 4.51 -2.52 13.18
C ALA A 297 5.93 -2.12 12.71
N PRO A 298 6.95 -3.02 12.69
CA PRO A 298 8.26 -2.66 12.17
C PRO A 298 8.21 -2.16 10.72
N THR A 299 7.43 -2.82 9.87
CA THR A 299 7.22 -2.42 8.46
C THR A 299 6.50 -1.09 8.37
N LEU A 300 5.43 -0.89 9.15
CA LEU A 300 4.63 0.35 9.15
C LEU A 300 5.46 1.55 9.62
N TYR A 301 6.27 1.42 10.68
CA TYR A 301 7.18 2.48 11.13
C TYR A 301 8.29 2.76 10.11
N THR A 302 8.77 1.73 9.40
CA THR A 302 9.72 1.93 8.30
C THR A 302 9.09 2.71 7.15
N PHE A 303 7.90 2.32 6.71
CA PHE A 303 7.16 3.04 5.66
C PHE A 303 6.85 4.47 6.07
N SER A 304 6.42 4.66 7.32
CA SER A 304 6.20 5.99 7.87
C SER A 304 7.45 6.87 7.73
N THR A 305 8.58 6.42 8.29
CA THR A 305 9.83 7.19 8.33
C THR A 305 10.43 7.42 6.94
N MET A 306 10.41 6.39 6.09
CA MET A 306 11.11 6.39 4.80
C MET A 306 10.25 6.93 3.65
N HIS A 307 8.93 7.11 3.84
CA HIS A 307 8.02 7.61 2.80
C HIS A 307 6.97 8.58 3.36
N CYS A 308 5.91 8.12 4.00
CA CYS A 308 4.72 8.92 4.28
C CYS A 308 4.99 10.17 5.13
N LEU A 309 5.75 10.04 6.23
CA LEU A 309 6.18 11.17 7.06
C LEU A 309 6.97 12.19 6.24
N THR A 310 7.97 11.70 5.50
CA THR A 310 8.95 12.56 4.83
C THR A 310 8.39 13.25 3.59
N VAL A 311 7.47 12.64 2.84
CA VAL A 311 6.83 13.29 1.68
C VAL A 311 5.91 14.43 2.12
N SER A 312 5.21 14.28 3.23
CA SER A 312 4.41 15.35 3.84
C SER A 312 5.31 16.51 4.30
N LEU A 313 6.39 16.20 5.03
CA LEU A 313 7.34 17.21 5.52
C LEU A 313 8.06 17.94 4.38
N ALA A 314 8.35 17.28 3.25
CA ALA A 314 8.94 17.91 2.07
C ALA A 314 8.06 19.01 1.46
N GLN A 315 6.76 18.95 1.71
CA GLN A 315 5.77 19.95 1.28
C GLN A 315 5.47 20.99 2.39
N GLY A 316 6.25 21.02 3.47
CA GLY A 316 6.00 21.88 4.64
C GLY A 316 4.78 21.42 5.45
N GLY A 317 4.40 20.17 5.34
CA GLY A 317 3.22 19.58 5.96
C GLY A 317 3.39 19.17 7.41
N GLU A 318 2.32 18.59 7.97
CA GLU A 318 2.26 18.15 9.38
C GLU A 318 3.07 16.87 9.64
N GLY A 319 3.34 16.05 8.61
CA GLY A 319 4.11 14.82 8.75
C GLY A 319 3.41 13.78 9.62
N LEU A 320 2.15 13.43 9.33
CA LEU A 320 1.41 12.43 10.11
C LEU A 320 2.07 11.05 10.05
N GLY A 321 2.48 10.64 8.85
CA GLY A 321 3.08 9.34 8.59
C GLY A 321 2.08 8.18 8.69
N THR A 322 2.52 7.01 8.24
CA THR A 322 1.71 5.77 8.18
C THR A 322 1.10 5.39 9.54
N VAL A 323 1.77 5.68 10.64
CA VAL A 323 1.39 5.25 11.99
C VAL A 323 0.68 6.39 12.77
N TRP A 324 0.00 7.32 12.08
CA TRP A 324 -0.75 8.39 12.75
C TRP A 324 -1.92 7.85 13.59
N GLY A 325 -2.44 6.68 13.25
CA GLY A 325 -3.33 5.87 14.06
C GLY A 325 -4.76 6.37 14.15
N ARG A 326 -5.62 5.47 14.62
CA ARG A 326 -7.08 5.69 14.69
C ARG A 326 -7.50 6.81 15.63
N GLU A 327 -6.72 7.11 16.66
CA GLU A 327 -7.02 8.14 17.65
C GLU A 327 -6.89 9.52 17.02
N LEU A 328 -5.74 9.78 16.36
CA LEU A 328 -5.48 11.04 15.65
C LEU A 328 -6.38 11.18 14.43
N ALA A 329 -6.65 10.09 13.70
CA ALA A 329 -7.59 10.09 12.57
C ALA A 329 -8.99 10.56 12.99
N LYS A 330 -9.52 10.05 14.12
CA LYS A 330 -10.80 10.51 14.69
C LYS A 330 -10.77 11.98 15.08
N GLN A 331 -9.67 12.42 15.69
CA GLN A 331 -9.51 13.83 16.07
C GLN A 331 -9.56 14.72 14.83
N LYS A 332 -8.78 14.43 13.79
CA LYS A 332 -8.72 15.19 12.54
C LYS A 332 -10.07 15.24 11.82
N LEU A 333 -10.80 14.13 11.79
CA LEU A 333 -12.15 14.08 11.22
C LEU A 333 -13.10 15.03 11.97
N ARG A 334 -13.05 15.07 13.32
CA ARG A 334 -13.87 15.99 14.13
C ARG A 334 -13.47 17.45 13.90
N GLU A 335 -12.19 17.76 13.86
CA GLU A 335 -11.66 19.09 13.54
C GLU A 335 -12.12 19.59 12.18
N ALA A 336 -12.28 18.68 11.21
CA ALA A 336 -12.77 18.97 9.86
C ALA A 336 -14.29 19.19 9.76
N GLY A 337 -15.05 18.96 10.83
CA GLY A 337 -16.49 19.19 10.90
C GLY A 337 -17.37 17.93 10.95
N PHE A 338 -16.80 16.73 10.87
CA PHE A 338 -17.55 15.49 11.05
C PHE A 338 -17.87 15.28 12.53
N SER A 339 -19.10 15.64 12.93
CA SER A 339 -19.53 15.62 14.34
C SER A 339 -20.20 14.32 14.77
N GLU A 340 -20.65 13.49 13.81
CA GLU A 340 -21.32 12.23 14.11
C GLU A 340 -20.34 11.11 14.53
N ALA A 341 -20.92 9.98 14.91
CA ALA A 341 -20.15 8.79 15.24
C ALA A 341 -19.25 8.39 14.06
N ILE A 342 -17.95 8.42 14.29
CA ILE A 342 -16.96 7.93 13.36
C ILE A 342 -16.91 6.41 13.53
N ASP A 343 -17.49 5.70 12.56
CA ASP A 343 -17.52 4.24 12.56
C ASP A 343 -16.23 3.71 11.97
N ILE A 344 -15.42 3.01 12.74
CA ILE A 344 -14.21 2.35 12.29
C ILE A 344 -14.51 0.87 12.10
N LYS A 345 -14.36 0.41 10.88
CA LYS A 345 -14.61 -0.97 10.47
C LYS A 345 -13.32 -1.65 10.05
N GLN A 346 -13.34 -2.96 10.11
CA GLN A 346 -12.28 -3.81 9.61
C GLN A 346 -12.91 -4.97 8.82
N ILE A 347 -12.24 -5.41 7.77
CA ILE A 347 -12.66 -6.55 6.95
C ILE A 347 -11.89 -7.77 7.42
N ASP A 348 -12.56 -8.91 7.54
CA ASP A 348 -11.91 -10.15 7.93
C ASP A 348 -10.75 -10.48 6.99
N GLY A 349 -9.58 -10.77 7.58
CA GLY A 349 -8.34 -11.01 6.85
C GLY A 349 -7.68 -9.77 6.24
N ASP A 350 -8.16 -8.56 6.53
CA ASP A 350 -7.47 -7.32 6.25
C ASP A 350 -6.83 -6.77 7.53
N ILE A 351 -5.57 -7.13 7.75
CA ILE A 351 -4.81 -6.69 8.93
C ILE A 351 -4.09 -5.36 8.74
N LEU A 352 -4.11 -4.82 7.50
CA LEU A 352 -3.41 -3.60 7.13
C LEU A 352 -4.27 -2.36 7.29
N ASN A 353 -5.59 -2.46 7.15
CA ASN A 353 -6.45 -1.30 6.97
C ASN A 353 -7.55 -1.18 8.01
N TYR A 354 -7.83 0.06 8.39
CA TYR A 354 -9.09 0.50 8.97
C TYR A 354 -9.90 1.26 7.93
N TYR A 355 -11.21 1.09 7.99
CA TYR A 355 -12.18 1.79 7.15
C TYR A 355 -13.03 2.70 8.02
N TYR A 356 -12.88 4.00 7.82
CA TYR A 356 -13.62 5.04 8.53
C TYR A 356 -14.83 5.43 7.69
N VAL A 357 -16.02 5.24 8.24
CA VAL A 357 -17.27 5.62 7.58
C VAL A 357 -17.93 6.70 8.39
N VAL A 358 -18.09 7.89 7.79
CA VAL A 358 -18.71 9.03 8.44
C VAL A 358 -19.70 9.72 7.53
N LYS A 359 -20.76 10.29 8.07
CA LYS A 359 -21.76 11.06 7.32
C LYS A 359 -21.64 12.56 7.62
N LYS A 360 -21.93 13.37 6.60
CA LYS A 360 -22.15 14.79 6.80
C LYS A 360 -23.59 15.01 7.25
N THR A 361 -23.76 15.64 8.41
CA THR A 361 -25.07 16.09 8.96
C THR A 361 -25.44 17.48 8.51
#